data_31ca3e014d0eb633239ea55ff4628b81
#
_entry.id   31ca3e014d0eb633239ea55ff4628b81
#
_cell.length_a   1.000
_cell.length_b   1.000
_cell.length_c   1.000
_cell.angle_alpha   90.00
_cell.angle_beta   90.00
_cell.angle_gamma   90.00
#
_symmetry.space_group_name_H-M   'P 1'
#
loop_
_entity.id
_entity.type
_entity.pdbx_description
1 polymer ?
#
loop_
_entity_poly.entity_id
_entity_poly.type
_entity_poly.pdbx_seq_one_letter_code
_entity_poly.pdbx_strand_id
1 'polypeptide(L)'
;MCIIINKPKGVAVPDSATIKQCWASNPHGAGVMYSTGTEVVIKKGFMTLEEFEKEIAEIENPTERGIVYHFRITSHGGTNQQNTHPFPISGNIEDLKLLELTTDIGFAHNGIISLTSSDTDIHKYGISDTMVFLEKYVSKIFKLSNRKLKQEVLDLVDDLGKSKFSLINPKGEIFELGLFIEDSATGLSFSNSSYKPYVPKVYNYTYGGKTYSYGTDGEKYYKNDCISEEDYEEVDFDYFGEIVDSSAFFVTNKGKFSTALMLLELETVNVTKTDINATIDMYEGYTKSILIKDLADTLDKTLSTSILKIVEKLTKTEILVLITKALASWDVMYGS
;
A
#
# COMPACT_ATOMS: atom_id res chain seq x y z
N MET A 1 -2.27 6.77 -4.56
CA MET A 1 -2.73 5.37 -4.83
C MET A 1 -4.24 5.34 -4.75
N CYS A 2 -4.92 4.56 -5.60
CA CYS A 2 -6.37 4.37 -5.56
C CYS A 2 -6.84 3.91 -4.16
N ILE A 3 -8.15 3.86 -3.93
CA ILE A 3 -8.70 3.17 -2.76
C ILE A 3 -9.81 2.22 -3.19
N ILE A 4 -9.82 1.03 -2.57
CA ILE A 4 -10.88 0.04 -2.64
C ILE A 4 -11.57 0.00 -1.28
N ILE A 5 -12.90 -0.06 -1.28
CA ILE A 5 -13.72 -0.36 -0.11
C ILE A 5 -14.43 -1.68 -0.37
N ASN A 6 -14.18 -2.67 0.47
CA ASN A 6 -14.90 -3.93 0.48
C ASN A 6 -16.00 -3.89 1.55
N LYS A 7 -17.22 -4.11 1.12
CA LYS A 7 -18.40 -4.19 1.97
C LYS A 7 -18.97 -5.61 1.89
N PRO A 8 -18.65 -6.47 2.86
CA PRO A 8 -19.19 -7.82 2.93
C PRO A 8 -20.72 -7.84 3.05
N LYS A 9 -21.31 -8.98 2.70
CA LYS A 9 -22.73 -9.24 2.93
C LYS A 9 -23.05 -9.14 4.42
N GLY A 10 -24.16 -8.50 4.77
CA GLY A 10 -24.59 -8.28 6.16
C GLY A 10 -24.01 -7.02 6.80
N VAL A 11 -23.04 -6.37 6.18
CA VAL A 11 -22.41 -5.12 6.63
C VAL A 11 -23.17 -3.92 6.05
N ALA A 12 -23.25 -2.81 6.79
CA ALA A 12 -23.82 -1.56 6.31
C ALA A 12 -22.96 -0.95 5.19
N VAL A 13 -23.59 -0.17 4.30
CA VAL A 13 -22.87 0.60 3.29
C VAL A 13 -21.99 1.68 3.95
N PRO A 14 -20.88 2.10 3.30
CA PRO A 14 -20.09 3.25 3.76
C PRO A 14 -20.99 4.48 3.90
N ASP A 15 -20.78 5.27 4.92
CA ASP A 15 -21.48 6.54 5.06
C ASP A 15 -21.04 7.58 4.02
N SER A 16 -21.86 8.63 3.83
CA SER A 16 -21.57 9.69 2.86
C SER A 16 -20.24 10.42 3.15
N ALA A 17 -19.84 10.52 4.42
CA ALA A 17 -18.57 11.16 4.79
C ALA A 17 -17.38 10.33 4.30
N THR A 18 -17.43 9.01 4.48
CA THR A 18 -16.42 8.07 3.97
C THR A 18 -16.32 8.11 2.44
N ILE A 19 -17.47 8.10 1.73
CA ILE A 19 -17.51 8.19 0.26
C ILE A 19 -16.88 9.50 -0.22
N LYS A 20 -17.26 10.65 0.39
CA LYS A 20 -16.72 11.96 0.06
C LYS A 20 -15.22 12.06 0.33
N GLN A 21 -14.75 11.48 1.42
CA GLN A 21 -13.33 11.46 1.75
C GLN A 21 -12.54 10.60 0.75
N CYS A 22 -13.04 9.43 0.37
CA CYS A 22 -12.42 8.58 -0.64
C CYS A 22 -12.34 9.29 -1.99
N TRP A 23 -13.41 9.99 -2.39
CA TRP A 23 -13.43 10.79 -3.61
C TRP A 23 -12.44 11.94 -3.53
N ALA A 24 -12.42 12.72 -2.45
CA ALA A 24 -11.50 13.85 -2.29
C ALA A 24 -10.03 13.42 -2.39
N SER A 25 -9.71 12.24 -1.87
CA SER A 25 -8.36 11.66 -1.95
C SER A 25 -8.05 11.04 -3.33
N ASN A 26 -9.07 10.65 -4.11
CA ASN A 26 -8.93 9.90 -5.37
C ASN A 26 -9.95 10.36 -6.43
N PRO A 27 -9.82 11.61 -6.97
CA PRO A 27 -10.87 12.25 -7.77
C PRO A 27 -10.82 11.94 -9.28
N HIS A 28 -10.06 10.93 -9.72
CA HIS A 28 -9.89 10.61 -11.14
C HIS A 28 -10.92 9.59 -11.66
N GLY A 29 -12.06 9.50 -10.96
CA GLY A 29 -13.20 8.68 -11.30
C GLY A 29 -13.41 7.49 -10.36
N ALA A 30 -14.63 6.96 -10.37
CA ALA A 30 -15.04 5.85 -9.52
C ALA A 30 -15.83 4.80 -10.28
N GLY A 31 -16.05 3.67 -9.60
CA GLY A 31 -16.96 2.63 -10.02
C GLY A 31 -17.28 1.69 -8.86
N VAL A 32 -18.28 0.85 -9.08
CA VAL A 32 -18.81 -0.09 -8.12
C VAL A 32 -19.07 -1.43 -8.78
N MET A 33 -18.89 -2.52 -8.03
CA MET A 33 -19.37 -3.84 -8.41
C MET A 33 -20.10 -4.48 -7.24
N TYR A 34 -21.16 -5.22 -7.53
CA TYR A 34 -21.97 -5.86 -6.50
C TYR A 34 -22.61 -7.17 -6.98
N SER A 35 -22.83 -8.06 -6.03
CA SER A 35 -23.48 -9.35 -6.30
C SER A 35 -25.00 -9.22 -6.40
N THR A 36 -25.62 -10.02 -7.29
CA THR A 36 -27.09 -10.17 -7.38
C THR A 36 -27.59 -11.49 -6.83
N GLY A 37 -26.68 -12.42 -6.52
CA GLY A 37 -26.94 -13.81 -6.19
C GLY A 37 -26.69 -14.76 -7.37
N THR A 38 -26.83 -14.30 -8.60
CA THR A 38 -26.60 -15.08 -9.83
C THR A 38 -25.45 -14.55 -10.68
N GLU A 39 -25.16 -13.26 -10.57
CA GLU A 39 -24.12 -12.59 -11.32
C GLU A 39 -23.54 -11.42 -10.53
N VAL A 40 -22.45 -10.84 -11.01
CA VAL A 40 -21.85 -9.61 -10.52
C VAL A 40 -22.16 -8.50 -11.51
N VAL A 41 -22.81 -7.44 -11.05
CA VAL A 41 -23.00 -6.20 -11.82
C VAL A 41 -21.78 -5.32 -11.62
N ILE A 42 -21.26 -4.76 -12.71
CA ILE A 42 -20.20 -3.77 -12.73
C ILE A 42 -20.76 -2.49 -13.33
N LYS A 43 -20.58 -1.38 -12.64
CA LYS A 43 -20.83 -0.02 -13.15
C LYS A 43 -19.65 0.88 -12.79
N LYS A 44 -19.11 1.56 -13.81
CA LYS A 44 -17.90 2.37 -13.66
C LYS A 44 -17.91 3.57 -14.60
N GLY A 45 -16.88 4.40 -14.53
CA GLY A 45 -16.77 5.56 -15.40
C GLY A 45 -17.41 6.81 -14.82
N PHE A 46 -17.75 6.81 -13.54
CA PHE A 46 -18.28 7.99 -12.86
C PHE A 46 -17.16 8.99 -12.67
N MET A 47 -17.26 10.13 -13.37
CA MET A 47 -16.22 11.18 -13.35
C MET A 47 -16.56 12.33 -12.39
N THR A 48 -17.74 12.30 -11.78
CA THR A 48 -18.15 13.22 -10.71
C THR A 48 -18.66 12.43 -9.50
N LEU A 49 -18.51 13.04 -8.31
CA LEU A 49 -19.01 12.44 -7.07
C LEU A 49 -20.54 12.31 -7.10
N GLU A 50 -21.22 13.30 -7.64
CA GLU A 50 -22.69 13.31 -7.71
C GLU A 50 -23.25 12.14 -8.53
N GLU A 51 -22.66 11.88 -9.72
CA GLU A 51 -23.05 10.73 -10.54
C GLU A 51 -22.84 9.41 -9.77
N PHE A 52 -21.72 9.31 -9.05
CA PHE A 52 -21.38 8.10 -8.30
C PHE A 52 -22.31 7.91 -7.08
N GLU A 53 -22.55 8.97 -6.28
CA GLU A 53 -23.47 8.89 -5.14
C GLU A 53 -24.89 8.53 -5.57
N LYS A 54 -25.36 9.06 -6.70
CA LYS A 54 -26.66 8.69 -7.28
C LYS A 54 -26.72 7.21 -7.62
N GLU A 55 -25.71 6.70 -8.33
CA GLU A 55 -25.67 5.29 -8.74
C GLU A 55 -25.66 4.32 -7.55
N ILE A 56 -24.81 4.57 -6.54
CA ILE A 56 -24.74 3.67 -5.40
C ILE A 56 -26.00 3.71 -4.52
N ALA A 57 -26.77 4.80 -4.55
CA ALA A 57 -28.04 4.92 -3.86
C ALA A 57 -29.16 4.09 -4.53
N GLU A 58 -29.01 3.75 -5.81
CA GLU A 58 -29.97 2.93 -6.57
C GLU A 58 -29.76 1.41 -6.35
N ILE A 59 -28.69 0.99 -5.64
CA ILE A 59 -28.43 -0.42 -5.37
C ILE A 59 -29.49 -0.95 -4.38
N GLU A 60 -30.34 -1.84 -4.86
CA GLU A 60 -31.41 -2.46 -4.06
C GLU A 60 -30.84 -3.42 -3.01
N ASN A 61 -31.37 -3.38 -1.79
CA ASN A 61 -31.00 -4.26 -0.67
C ASN A 61 -29.48 -4.34 -0.45
N PRO A 62 -28.77 -3.21 -0.34
CA PRO A 62 -27.32 -3.21 -0.36
C PRO A 62 -26.69 -3.95 0.82
N THR A 63 -27.38 -4.05 1.97
CA THR A 63 -26.91 -4.82 3.13
C THR A 63 -26.80 -6.31 2.83
N GLU A 64 -27.68 -6.84 1.99
CA GLU A 64 -27.70 -8.27 1.64
C GLU A 64 -26.69 -8.64 0.53
N ARG A 65 -26.01 -7.66 -0.04
CA ARG A 65 -25.07 -7.85 -1.13
C ARG A 65 -23.63 -7.69 -0.65
N GLY A 66 -22.71 -8.43 -1.24
CA GLY A 66 -21.29 -8.03 -1.28
C GLY A 66 -21.15 -6.88 -2.27
N ILE A 67 -20.45 -5.82 -1.90
CA ILE A 67 -20.23 -4.65 -2.75
C ILE A 67 -18.76 -4.24 -2.63
N VAL A 68 -18.16 -3.89 -3.76
CA VAL A 68 -16.81 -3.33 -3.83
C VAL A 68 -16.87 -1.97 -4.53
N TYR A 69 -16.41 -0.93 -3.84
CA TYR A 69 -16.29 0.42 -4.38
C TYR A 69 -14.82 0.70 -4.71
N HIS A 70 -14.59 1.43 -5.78
CA HIS A 70 -13.24 1.85 -6.17
C HIS A 70 -13.20 3.31 -6.54
N PHE A 71 -12.21 4.04 -5.98
CA PHE A 71 -11.92 5.45 -6.31
C PHE A 71 -10.50 5.54 -6.87
N ARG A 72 -10.37 6.14 -8.02
CA ARG A 72 -9.16 6.11 -8.83
C ARG A 72 -8.27 7.33 -8.65
N ILE A 73 -6.96 7.09 -8.54
CA ILE A 73 -5.90 8.04 -8.88
C ILE A 73 -5.14 7.47 -10.07
N THR A 74 -5.05 8.24 -11.15
CA THR A 74 -4.40 7.80 -12.38
C THR A 74 -2.90 7.69 -12.21
N SER A 75 -2.36 6.51 -12.49
CA SER A 75 -0.93 6.24 -12.63
C SER A 75 -0.57 5.92 -14.09
N HIS A 76 -1.40 5.12 -14.76
CA HIS A 76 -1.22 4.67 -16.14
C HIS A 76 -2.52 4.79 -16.93
N GLY A 77 -2.43 4.90 -18.26
CA GLY A 77 -3.55 4.86 -19.19
C GLY A 77 -4.39 6.15 -19.29
N GLY A 78 -4.01 7.23 -18.59
CA GLY A 78 -4.74 8.49 -18.62
C GLY A 78 -6.03 8.48 -17.75
N THR A 79 -6.61 9.67 -17.56
CA THR A 79 -7.85 9.88 -16.81
C THR A 79 -9.04 9.87 -17.77
N ASN A 80 -9.73 8.75 -17.84
CA ASN A 80 -10.94 8.55 -18.63
C ASN A 80 -11.85 7.49 -17.97
N GLN A 81 -13.10 7.44 -18.44
CA GLN A 81 -14.13 6.55 -17.93
C GLN A 81 -13.75 5.06 -18.05
N GLN A 82 -13.17 4.66 -19.19
CA GLN A 82 -12.88 3.26 -19.48
C GLN A 82 -11.81 2.68 -18.57
N ASN A 83 -10.88 3.50 -18.09
CA ASN A 83 -9.79 3.09 -17.19
C ASN A 83 -10.18 3.09 -15.70
N THR A 84 -11.40 3.48 -15.35
CA THR A 84 -11.88 3.33 -13.97
C THR A 84 -12.13 1.85 -13.65
N HIS A 85 -11.90 1.47 -12.40
CA HIS A 85 -12.27 0.15 -11.89
C HIS A 85 -13.73 0.16 -11.43
N PRO A 86 -14.36 -1.02 -11.25
CA PRO A 86 -13.83 -2.38 -11.43
C PRO A 86 -13.88 -2.87 -12.89
N PHE A 87 -13.37 -4.09 -13.10
CA PHE A 87 -13.35 -4.76 -14.40
C PHE A 87 -13.92 -6.19 -14.31
N PRO A 88 -14.46 -6.77 -15.40
CA PRO A 88 -14.65 -8.20 -15.50
C PRO A 88 -13.32 -8.93 -15.67
N ILE A 89 -13.26 -10.21 -15.36
CA ILE A 89 -12.13 -11.04 -15.79
C ILE A 89 -12.35 -11.45 -17.24
N SER A 90 -11.74 -10.72 -18.16
CA SER A 90 -11.81 -10.97 -19.61
C SER A 90 -10.44 -10.89 -20.27
N GLY A 91 -10.23 -11.72 -21.30
CA GLY A 91 -9.09 -11.65 -22.22
C GLY A 91 -9.37 -10.76 -23.46
N ASN A 92 -10.46 -10.02 -23.46
CA ASN A 92 -10.84 -9.11 -24.51
C ASN A 92 -10.85 -7.66 -23.98
N ILE A 93 -10.00 -6.82 -24.54
CA ILE A 93 -9.87 -5.40 -24.12
C ILE A 93 -11.19 -4.64 -24.27
N GLU A 94 -12.01 -4.96 -25.26
CA GLU A 94 -13.29 -4.26 -25.46
C GLU A 94 -14.28 -4.53 -24.34
N ASP A 95 -14.29 -5.75 -23.76
CA ASP A 95 -15.12 -6.04 -22.55
C ASP A 95 -14.62 -5.22 -21.36
N LEU A 96 -13.30 -5.05 -21.22
CA LEU A 96 -12.70 -4.28 -20.12
C LEU A 96 -12.99 -2.77 -20.23
N LYS A 97 -13.33 -2.26 -21.42
CA LYS A 97 -13.71 -0.85 -21.65
C LYS A 97 -15.19 -0.57 -21.35
N LEU A 98 -16.04 -1.57 -21.27
CA LEU A 98 -17.48 -1.39 -20.99
C LEU A 98 -17.67 -0.68 -19.64
N LEU A 99 -18.60 0.25 -19.60
CA LEU A 99 -18.90 1.02 -18.40
C LEU A 99 -19.96 0.35 -17.52
N GLU A 100 -20.81 -0.46 -18.13
CA GLU A 100 -21.84 -1.24 -17.45
C GLU A 100 -21.91 -2.65 -18.07
N LEU A 101 -21.84 -3.67 -17.23
CA LEU A 101 -21.92 -5.09 -17.65
C LEU A 101 -22.22 -6.00 -16.46
N THR A 102 -22.53 -7.26 -16.76
CA THR A 102 -22.58 -8.36 -15.79
C THR A 102 -21.47 -9.38 -16.06
N THR A 103 -21.01 -10.06 -15.03
CA THR A 103 -19.92 -11.06 -15.12
C THR A 103 -20.03 -12.09 -13.98
N ASP A 104 -19.34 -13.22 -14.14
CA ASP A 104 -19.20 -14.21 -13.08
C ASP A 104 -18.26 -13.76 -11.97
N ILE A 105 -17.24 -12.93 -12.28
CA ILE A 105 -16.27 -12.45 -11.30
C ILE A 105 -15.89 -11.01 -11.65
N GLY A 106 -16.08 -10.11 -10.69
CA GLY A 106 -15.60 -8.75 -10.75
C GLY A 106 -14.21 -8.62 -10.11
N PHE A 107 -13.42 -7.65 -10.58
CA PHE A 107 -12.02 -7.45 -10.21
C PHE A 107 -11.71 -5.96 -10.02
N ALA A 108 -11.14 -5.60 -8.89
CA ALA A 108 -10.61 -4.26 -8.61
C ALA A 108 -9.16 -4.34 -8.15
N HIS A 109 -8.37 -3.32 -8.49
CA HIS A 109 -6.95 -3.24 -8.16
C HIS A 109 -6.59 -1.87 -7.60
N ASN A 110 -5.77 -1.86 -6.56
CA ASN A 110 -5.10 -0.68 -6.04
C ASN A 110 -3.59 -0.92 -5.95
N GLY A 111 -2.82 -0.20 -6.75
CA GLY A 111 -1.37 -0.32 -6.83
C GLY A 111 -0.83 0.02 -8.21
N ILE A 112 0.36 -0.48 -8.49
CA ILE A 112 1.00 -0.49 -9.81
C ILE A 112 1.47 -1.91 -10.06
N ILE A 113 1.03 -2.50 -11.16
CA ILE A 113 1.44 -3.85 -11.54
C ILE A 113 2.73 -3.73 -12.35
N SER A 114 3.88 -3.90 -11.70
CA SER A 114 5.20 -3.75 -12.32
C SER A 114 5.41 -4.68 -13.54
N LEU A 115 4.76 -5.84 -13.55
CA LEU A 115 4.79 -6.78 -14.67
C LEU A 115 4.23 -6.19 -15.97
N THR A 116 3.27 -5.27 -15.88
CA THR A 116 2.56 -4.70 -17.05
C THR A 116 2.69 -3.19 -17.14
N SER A 117 3.26 -2.50 -16.16
CA SER A 117 3.33 -1.04 -16.11
C SER A 117 4.18 -0.41 -17.24
N SER A 118 5.11 -1.18 -17.81
CA SER A 118 5.94 -0.78 -18.96
C SER A 118 5.46 -1.35 -20.30
N ASP A 119 4.29 -2.00 -20.34
CA ASP A 119 3.76 -2.60 -21.56
C ASP A 119 3.40 -1.51 -22.60
N THR A 120 3.82 -1.73 -23.83
CA THR A 120 3.59 -0.78 -24.94
C THR A 120 2.11 -0.57 -25.24
N ASP A 121 1.25 -1.54 -24.92
CA ASP A 121 -0.20 -1.46 -25.15
C ASP A 121 -0.85 -0.38 -24.27
N ILE A 122 -0.27 -0.06 -23.09
CA ILE A 122 -0.70 1.06 -22.24
C ILE A 122 -0.69 2.37 -23.04
N HIS A 123 0.42 2.67 -23.68
CA HIS A 123 0.57 3.91 -24.47
C HIS A 123 -0.19 3.85 -25.80
N LYS A 124 -0.16 2.70 -26.45
CA LYS A 124 -0.77 2.53 -27.77
C LYS A 124 -2.30 2.63 -27.74
N TYR A 125 -2.93 2.09 -26.71
CA TYR A 125 -4.39 2.01 -26.59
C TYR A 125 -4.96 2.89 -25.49
N GLY A 126 -4.13 3.62 -24.74
CA GLY A 126 -4.55 4.47 -23.64
C GLY A 126 -5.23 3.70 -22.48
N ILE A 127 -4.84 2.43 -22.28
CA ILE A 127 -5.40 1.54 -21.26
C ILE A 127 -4.53 1.47 -20.00
N SER A 128 -5.10 1.03 -18.88
CA SER A 128 -4.35 0.88 -17.62
C SER A 128 -3.49 -0.39 -17.60
N ASP A 129 -2.46 -0.41 -16.72
CA ASP A 129 -1.66 -1.59 -16.42
C ASP A 129 -2.52 -2.77 -15.94
N THR A 130 -3.59 -2.48 -15.20
CA THR A 130 -4.57 -3.48 -14.75
C THR A 130 -5.34 -4.12 -15.93
N MET A 131 -5.73 -3.34 -16.94
CA MET A 131 -6.41 -3.90 -18.12
C MET A 131 -5.47 -4.83 -18.89
N VAL A 132 -4.20 -4.45 -19.07
CA VAL A 132 -3.19 -5.32 -19.69
C VAL A 132 -2.97 -6.59 -18.85
N PHE A 133 -2.94 -6.46 -17.53
CA PHE A 133 -2.78 -7.58 -16.64
C PHE A 133 -3.96 -8.57 -16.72
N LEU A 134 -5.18 -8.08 -16.75
CA LEU A 134 -6.39 -8.89 -16.94
C LEU A 134 -6.36 -9.64 -18.28
N GLU A 135 -6.11 -8.91 -19.37
CA GLU A 135 -6.10 -9.46 -20.73
C GLU A 135 -5.02 -10.52 -20.91
N LYS A 136 -3.77 -10.19 -20.55
CA LYS A 136 -2.61 -11.05 -20.84
C LYS A 136 -2.42 -12.20 -19.86
N TYR A 137 -2.83 -12.05 -18.59
CA TYR A 137 -2.50 -12.98 -17.52
C TYR A 137 -3.74 -13.53 -16.78
N VAL A 138 -4.52 -12.69 -16.09
CA VAL A 138 -5.58 -13.14 -15.18
C VAL A 138 -6.64 -13.96 -15.91
N SER A 139 -7.10 -13.51 -17.08
CA SER A 139 -8.09 -14.23 -17.89
C SER A 139 -7.65 -15.65 -18.26
N LYS A 140 -6.36 -15.87 -18.45
CA LYS A 140 -5.79 -17.19 -18.76
C LYS A 140 -5.71 -18.06 -17.50
N ILE A 141 -5.30 -17.47 -16.38
CA ILE A 141 -5.20 -18.15 -15.09
C ILE A 141 -6.57 -18.65 -14.63
N PHE A 142 -7.62 -17.83 -14.79
CA PHE A 142 -8.96 -18.21 -14.39
C PHE A 142 -9.58 -19.31 -15.28
N LYS A 143 -9.04 -19.55 -16.46
CA LYS A 143 -9.40 -20.72 -17.29
C LYS A 143 -8.76 -22.03 -16.81
N LEU A 144 -7.75 -21.98 -15.94
CA LEU A 144 -7.12 -23.18 -15.40
C LEU A 144 -8.07 -23.85 -14.42
N SER A 145 -8.14 -25.18 -14.46
CA SER A 145 -8.93 -25.99 -13.53
C SER A 145 -8.31 -26.09 -12.14
N ASN A 146 -7.02 -25.84 -12.01
CA ASN A 146 -6.28 -26.00 -10.78
C ASN A 146 -6.40 -24.76 -9.88
N ARG A 147 -7.24 -24.85 -8.83
CA ARG A 147 -7.45 -23.76 -7.86
C ARG A 147 -6.16 -23.34 -7.14
N LYS A 148 -5.29 -24.30 -6.81
CA LYS A 148 -4.04 -24.01 -6.08
C LYS A 148 -3.09 -23.19 -6.94
N LEU A 149 -2.95 -23.54 -8.23
CA LEU A 149 -2.11 -22.79 -9.15
C LEU A 149 -2.62 -21.36 -9.37
N LYS A 150 -3.96 -21.18 -9.41
CA LYS A 150 -4.56 -19.83 -9.48
C LYS A 150 -4.16 -18.99 -8.27
N GLN A 151 -4.25 -19.53 -7.07
CA GLN A 151 -3.88 -18.84 -5.84
C GLN A 151 -2.38 -18.52 -5.82
N GLU A 152 -1.51 -19.48 -6.15
CA GLU A 152 -0.05 -19.26 -6.17
C GLU A 152 0.37 -18.14 -7.14
N VAL A 153 -0.32 -18.01 -8.29
CA VAL A 153 -0.02 -16.94 -9.25
C VAL A 153 -0.52 -15.58 -8.73
N LEU A 154 -1.69 -15.54 -8.08
CA LEU A 154 -2.20 -14.30 -7.47
C LEU A 154 -1.32 -13.87 -6.30
N ASP A 155 -0.87 -14.81 -5.48
CA ASP A 155 0.07 -14.57 -4.37
C ASP A 155 1.42 -14.05 -4.89
N LEU A 156 1.90 -14.58 -6.02
CA LEU A 156 3.14 -14.11 -6.67
C LEU A 156 3.01 -12.65 -7.14
N VAL A 157 1.85 -12.25 -7.60
CA VAL A 157 1.59 -10.85 -8.00
C VAL A 157 1.56 -9.94 -6.78
N ASP A 158 1.05 -10.41 -5.66
CA ASP A 158 1.08 -9.69 -4.38
C ASP A 158 2.51 -9.54 -3.84
N ASP A 159 3.33 -10.59 -3.94
CA ASP A 159 4.76 -10.58 -3.58
C ASP A 159 5.61 -9.63 -4.46
N LEU A 160 5.19 -9.36 -5.70
CA LEU A 160 5.92 -8.51 -6.64
C LEU A 160 5.69 -7.00 -6.45
N GLY A 161 4.80 -6.59 -5.53
CA GLY A 161 4.54 -5.17 -5.33
C GLY A 161 3.55 -4.87 -4.20
N LYS A 162 3.31 -3.60 -3.98
CA LYS A 162 2.31 -3.08 -3.04
C LYS A 162 0.88 -3.13 -3.60
N SER A 163 0.62 -4.06 -4.53
CA SER A 163 -0.68 -4.22 -5.16
C SER A 163 -1.68 -4.88 -4.22
N LYS A 164 -2.92 -4.46 -4.30
CA LYS A 164 -4.04 -5.02 -3.56
C LYS A 164 -5.19 -5.27 -4.52
N PHE A 165 -5.79 -6.43 -4.40
CA PHE A 165 -6.87 -6.84 -5.29
C PHE A 165 -8.11 -7.22 -4.49
N SER A 166 -9.27 -6.86 -5.03
CA SER A 166 -10.55 -7.36 -4.55
C SER A 166 -11.28 -8.06 -5.69
N LEU A 167 -11.68 -9.28 -5.44
CA LEU A 167 -12.52 -10.05 -6.35
C LEU A 167 -13.87 -10.31 -5.67
N ILE A 168 -14.93 -10.30 -6.44
CA ILE A 168 -16.27 -10.64 -5.94
C ILE A 168 -16.93 -11.65 -6.86
N ASN A 169 -17.64 -12.61 -6.28
CA ASN A 169 -18.41 -13.60 -7.01
C ASN A 169 -19.94 -13.32 -6.92
N PRO A 170 -20.78 -14.03 -7.68
CA PRO A 170 -22.22 -13.84 -7.67
C PRO A 170 -22.89 -14.04 -6.30
N LYS A 171 -22.30 -14.85 -5.42
CA LYS A 171 -22.81 -15.08 -4.05
C LYS A 171 -22.52 -13.93 -3.10
N GLY A 172 -21.73 -12.94 -3.52
CA GLY A 172 -21.30 -11.81 -2.72
C GLY A 172 -20.12 -12.11 -1.80
N GLU A 173 -19.40 -13.21 -2.05
CA GLU A 173 -18.14 -13.50 -1.39
C GLU A 173 -17.07 -12.60 -1.99
N ILE A 174 -16.36 -11.86 -1.12
CA ILE A 174 -15.27 -10.98 -1.50
C ILE A 174 -13.96 -11.63 -1.10
N PHE A 175 -13.02 -11.70 -2.04
CA PHE A 175 -11.68 -12.25 -1.85
C PHE A 175 -10.69 -11.11 -1.93
N GLU A 176 -9.97 -10.88 -0.85
CA GLU A 176 -8.93 -9.87 -0.73
C GLU A 176 -7.55 -10.51 -0.93
N LEU A 177 -6.73 -9.88 -1.74
CA LEU A 177 -5.32 -10.21 -1.89
C LEU A 177 -4.49 -8.98 -1.58
N GLY A 178 -3.48 -9.13 -0.73
CA GLY A 178 -2.73 -8.04 -0.13
C GLY A 178 -3.31 -7.55 1.20
N LEU A 179 -2.63 -6.58 1.80
CA LEU A 179 -3.00 -6.08 3.12
C LEU A 179 -4.12 -5.05 3.05
N PHE A 180 -5.30 -5.41 3.51
CA PHE A 180 -6.43 -4.51 3.74
C PHE A 180 -6.51 -4.08 5.20
N ILE A 181 -7.09 -2.93 5.44
CA ILE A 181 -7.34 -2.36 6.77
C ILE A 181 -8.81 -2.66 7.10
N GLU A 182 -9.03 -3.58 8.01
CA GLU A 182 -10.37 -3.86 8.52
C GLU A 182 -10.77 -2.78 9.54
N ASP A 183 -11.92 -2.16 9.33
CA ASP A 183 -12.54 -1.28 10.32
C ASP A 183 -13.53 -2.07 11.18
N SER A 184 -13.10 -2.44 12.38
CA SER A 184 -13.89 -3.24 13.30
C SER A 184 -15.20 -2.57 13.75
N ALA A 185 -15.32 -1.25 13.64
CA ALA A 185 -16.53 -0.52 14.01
C ALA A 185 -17.63 -0.66 12.95
N THR A 186 -17.26 -0.73 11.68
CA THR A 186 -18.21 -0.80 10.56
C THR A 186 -18.25 -2.16 9.88
N GLY A 187 -17.20 -2.97 10.02
CA GLY A 187 -17.01 -4.23 9.28
C GLY A 187 -16.62 -4.04 7.82
N LEU A 188 -16.30 -2.81 7.41
CA LEU A 188 -15.74 -2.49 6.09
C LEU A 188 -14.24 -2.79 6.06
N SER A 189 -13.71 -3.11 4.89
CA SER A 189 -12.26 -3.17 4.71
C SER A 189 -11.79 -2.23 3.59
N PHE A 190 -10.59 -1.66 3.79
CA PHE A 190 -10.04 -0.60 2.95
C PHE A 190 -8.64 -0.98 2.45
N SER A 191 -8.37 -0.72 1.20
CA SER A 191 -7.05 -1.04 0.64
C SER A 191 -5.92 -0.10 1.12
N ASN A 192 -6.23 1.05 1.70
CA ASN A 192 -5.30 1.96 2.38
C ASN A 192 -6.05 2.94 3.29
N SER A 193 -5.33 3.86 3.93
CA SER A 193 -5.89 4.80 4.92
C SER A 193 -6.47 6.09 4.33
N SER A 194 -6.56 6.25 2.99
CA SER A 194 -7.05 7.49 2.38
C SER A 194 -8.56 7.74 2.57
N TYR A 195 -9.28 6.79 3.15
CA TYR A 195 -10.66 6.98 3.62
C TYR A 195 -10.76 7.83 4.90
N LYS A 196 -9.64 8.00 5.61
CA LYS A 196 -9.58 8.87 6.79
C LYS A 196 -9.22 10.30 6.38
N PRO A 197 -9.82 11.31 7.02
CA PRO A 197 -9.37 12.68 6.83
C PRO A 197 -7.88 12.80 7.11
N TYR A 198 -7.18 13.58 6.30
CA TYR A 198 -5.79 13.89 6.56
C TYR A 198 -5.69 14.67 7.88
N VAL A 199 -5.05 14.10 8.87
CA VAL A 199 -4.71 14.78 10.11
C VAL A 199 -3.23 15.16 10.01
N PRO A 200 -2.91 16.45 9.90
CA PRO A 200 -1.53 16.89 9.90
C PRO A 200 -0.81 16.39 11.14
N LYS A 201 0.30 15.69 10.97
CA LYS A 201 1.15 15.34 12.11
C LYS A 201 1.89 16.58 12.55
N VAL A 202 1.65 17.00 13.78
CA VAL A 202 2.39 18.09 14.41
C VAL A 202 3.57 17.49 15.17
N TYR A 203 4.77 17.84 14.75
CA TYR A 203 5.99 17.46 15.42
C TYR A 203 6.43 18.60 16.34
N ASN A 204 6.57 18.29 17.63
CA ASN A 204 7.09 19.22 18.61
C ASN A 204 8.54 18.87 18.91
N TYR A 205 9.43 19.86 18.85
CA TYR A 205 10.79 19.71 19.34
C TYR A 205 11.15 20.88 20.24
N THR A 206 12.02 20.62 21.23
CA THR A 206 12.45 21.65 22.19
C THR A 206 13.94 21.91 22.03
N TYR A 207 14.29 23.17 21.75
CA TYR A 207 15.67 23.61 21.66
C TYR A 207 15.86 24.90 22.44
N GLY A 208 16.91 25.00 23.24
CA GLY A 208 17.21 26.16 24.05
C GLY A 208 16.10 26.55 25.05
N GLY A 209 15.32 25.56 25.54
CA GLY A 209 14.17 25.80 26.43
C GLY A 209 12.89 26.29 25.74
N LYS A 210 12.89 26.44 24.40
CA LYS A 210 11.72 26.83 23.58
C LYS A 210 11.18 25.60 22.86
N THR A 211 9.86 25.44 22.80
CA THR A 211 9.20 24.38 22.04
C THR A 211 8.69 24.90 20.71
N TYR A 212 9.06 24.22 19.63
CA TYR A 212 8.66 24.51 18.26
C TYR A 212 7.74 23.41 17.76
N SER A 213 6.70 23.79 16.99
CA SER A 213 5.73 22.87 16.43
C SER A 213 5.68 23.03 14.91
N TYR A 214 5.86 21.93 14.16
CA TYR A 214 5.74 21.91 12.70
C TYR A 214 4.68 20.91 12.27
N GLY A 215 3.80 21.32 11.35
CA GLY A 215 2.88 20.44 10.68
C GLY A 215 3.48 19.84 9.40
N THR A 216 3.02 18.66 9.01
CA THR A 216 3.41 18.02 7.74
C THR A 216 2.87 18.71 6.49
N ASP A 217 2.03 19.73 6.65
CA ASP A 217 1.49 20.63 5.62
C ASP A 217 2.41 21.82 5.30
N GLY A 218 3.54 21.93 6.00
CA GLY A 218 4.47 23.06 5.87
C GLY A 218 4.05 24.32 6.62
N GLU A 219 2.90 24.28 7.32
CA GLU A 219 2.48 25.39 8.17
C GLU A 219 3.15 25.30 9.55
N LYS A 220 3.65 26.45 10.02
CA LYS A 220 4.21 26.59 11.37
C LYS A 220 3.06 26.81 12.37
N TYR A 221 2.88 25.87 13.29
CA TYR A 221 1.94 26.03 14.40
C TYR A 221 2.68 26.57 15.62
N TYR A 222 2.30 27.77 16.05
CA TYR A 222 2.82 28.36 17.28
C TYR A 222 1.91 28.00 18.45
N LYS A 223 2.45 27.41 19.50
CA LYS A 223 1.77 27.42 20.78
C LYS A 223 1.88 28.83 21.34
N ASN A 224 0.72 29.47 21.62
CA ASN A 224 0.64 30.81 22.16
C ASN A 224 1.46 30.94 23.45
N ASP A 225 2.69 31.40 23.32
CA ASP A 225 3.44 32.09 24.36
C ASP A 225 4.53 32.90 23.65
N CYS A 226 4.18 34.16 23.42
CA CYS A 226 5.03 35.33 23.14
C CYS A 226 6.47 35.09 22.59
N ILE A 227 6.61 34.99 21.29
CA ILE A 227 7.87 35.23 20.61
C ILE A 227 7.62 36.30 19.52
N SER A 228 8.37 37.42 19.59
CA SER A 228 8.35 38.47 18.59
C SER A 228 9.01 37.99 17.27
N GLU A 229 8.55 38.56 16.14
CA GLU A 229 9.06 38.22 14.80
C GLU A 229 10.56 38.49 14.59
N GLU A 230 11.25 39.09 15.57
CA GLU A 230 12.70 39.45 15.50
C GLU A 230 13.66 38.35 15.93
N ASP A 231 13.18 37.20 16.40
CA ASP A 231 14.01 36.08 16.91
C ASP A 231 14.25 34.97 15.86
N TYR A 232 14.11 35.23 14.56
CA TYR A 232 14.35 34.26 13.50
C TYR A 232 15.83 34.14 13.17
N GLU A 233 16.51 33.15 13.71
CA GLU A 233 17.65 32.53 13.03
C GLU A 233 17.14 31.44 12.11
N GLU A 234 17.51 31.51 10.85
CA GLU A 234 17.25 30.49 9.82
C GLU A 234 17.93 29.19 10.28
N VAL A 235 17.16 28.21 10.75
CA VAL A 235 17.68 26.92 11.18
C VAL A 235 17.91 26.09 9.93
N ASP A 236 19.17 25.79 9.67
CA ASP A 236 19.61 24.97 8.56
C ASP A 236 18.97 23.56 8.64
N PHE A 237 18.18 23.20 7.64
CA PHE A 237 17.45 21.92 7.57
C PHE A 237 18.36 20.72 7.48
N ASP A 238 19.64 20.88 7.16
CA ASP A 238 20.62 19.80 7.06
C ASP A 238 20.96 19.15 8.41
N TYR A 239 20.75 19.85 9.52
CA TYR A 239 21.02 19.30 10.87
C TYR A 239 19.98 18.25 11.31
N PHE A 240 18.77 18.22 10.73
CA PHE A 240 17.75 17.20 11.02
C PHE A 240 17.95 15.89 10.25
N GLY A 241 18.79 15.87 9.23
CA GLY A 241 19.11 14.67 8.46
C GLY A 241 19.81 13.58 9.26
N GLU A 242 20.45 13.92 10.38
CA GLU A 242 21.23 12.97 11.18
C GLU A 242 20.38 12.12 12.17
N ILE A 243 19.13 12.51 12.47
CA ILE A 243 18.28 11.82 13.45
C ILE A 243 17.25 10.90 12.78
N VAL A 244 17.10 10.98 11.46
CA VAL A 244 16.13 10.13 10.73
C VAL A 244 16.77 8.78 10.39
N ASP A 245 16.03 7.70 10.65
CA ASP A 245 16.43 6.34 10.23
C ASP A 245 16.72 6.31 8.72
N SER A 246 17.98 6.23 8.37
CA SER A 246 18.49 6.24 6.98
C SER A 246 18.44 4.86 6.32
N SER A 247 17.96 3.83 7.00
CA SER A 247 17.92 2.46 6.48
C SER A 247 17.19 2.35 5.14
N ALA A 248 16.17 3.19 4.93
CA ALA A 248 15.38 3.21 3.70
C ALA A 248 16.17 3.48 2.41
N PHE A 249 17.33 4.16 2.50
CA PHE A 249 18.18 4.43 1.34
C PHE A 249 18.90 3.18 0.80
N PHE A 250 19.07 2.16 1.64
CA PHE A 250 19.84 0.96 1.34
C PHE A 250 18.95 -0.26 1.07
N VAL A 251 17.62 -0.12 1.18
CA VAL A 251 16.66 -1.22 1.10
C VAL A 251 16.00 -1.26 -0.27
N THR A 252 16.19 -2.35 -0.99
CA THR A 252 15.56 -2.62 -2.28
C THR A 252 14.27 -3.45 -2.16
N ASN A 253 14.23 -4.39 -1.22
CA ASN A 253 13.06 -5.24 -0.95
C ASN A 253 12.40 -4.83 0.38
N LYS A 254 11.63 -3.73 0.34
CA LYS A 254 11.01 -3.14 1.54
C LYS A 254 10.11 -4.11 2.33
N GLY A 255 9.34 -4.97 1.65
CA GLY A 255 8.42 -5.91 2.31
C GLY A 255 9.15 -6.95 3.16
N LYS A 256 10.12 -7.66 2.56
CA LYS A 256 10.91 -8.66 3.28
C LYS A 256 11.78 -8.04 4.36
N PHE A 257 12.32 -6.85 4.09
CA PHE A 257 13.11 -6.12 5.06
C PHE A 257 12.27 -5.67 6.27
N SER A 258 11.08 -5.11 6.06
CA SER A 258 10.15 -4.77 7.16
C SER A 258 9.76 -5.99 7.98
N THR A 259 9.50 -7.13 7.32
CA THR A 259 9.20 -8.39 8.03
C THR A 259 10.40 -8.85 8.85
N ALA A 260 11.63 -8.73 8.33
CA ALA A 260 12.84 -9.04 9.09
C ALA A 260 13.01 -8.12 10.29
N LEU A 261 12.81 -6.80 10.13
CA LEU A 261 12.87 -5.84 11.24
C LEU A 261 11.90 -6.21 12.36
N MET A 262 10.64 -6.51 12.02
CA MET A 262 9.61 -6.91 12.98
C MET A 262 10.00 -8.18 13.74
N LEU A 263 10.40 -9.22 13.02
CA LEU A 263 10.75 -10.51 13.62
C LEU A 263 12.04 -10.46 14.45
N LEU A 264 12.93 -9.52 14.17
CA LEU A 264 14.17 -9.29 14.89
C LEU A 264 14.04 -8.22 15.98
N GLU A 265 12.85 -7.58 16.11
CA GLU A 265 12.56 -6.51 17.08
C GLU A 265 13.42 -5.25 16.88
N LEU A 266 13.78 -4.95 15.63
CA LEU A 266 14.65 -3.82 15.24
C LEU A 266 13.89 -2.63 14.62
N GLU A 267 12.55 -2.63 14.64
CA GLU A 267 11.72 -1.61 13.97
C GLU A 267 11.92 -0.20 14.53
N THR A 268 12.11 -0.11 15.84
CA THR A 268 12.25 1.18 16.54
C THR A 268 13.68 1.69 16.64
N VAL A 269 14.65 0.91 16.16
CA VAL A 269 16.07 1.28 16.21
C VAL A 269 16.39 2.16 15.00
N ASN A 270 16.71 3.44 15.25
CA ASN A 270 17.11 4.38 14.21
C ASN A 270 18.62 4.35 14.01
N VAL A 271 19.07 4.42 12.77
CA VAL A 271 20.49 4.45 12.40
C VAL A 271 20.73 5.52 11.33
N THR A 272 21.88 6.17 11.39
CA THR A 272 22.27 7.18 10.41
C THR A 272 22.87 6.54 9.16
N LYS A 273 22.93 7.31 8.07
CA LYS A 273 23.61 6.89 6.84
C LYS A 273 25.10 6.64 7.08
N THR A 274 25.71 7.40 7.99
CA THR A 274 27.11 7.25 8.38
C THR A 274 27.36 5.92 9.05
N ASP A 275 26.49 5.50 9.99
CA ASP A 275 26.60 4.21 10.70
C ASP A 275 26.49 3.04 9.72
N ILE A 276 25.54 3.12 8.78
CA ILE A 276 25.36 2.08 7.76
C ILE A 276 26.57 1.99 6.85
N ASN A 277 27.13 3.11 6.38
CA ASN A 277 28.31 3.12 5.54
C ASN A 277 29.53 2.56 6.30
N ALA A 278 29.72 2.93 7.55
CA ALA A 278 30.79 2.37 8.39
C ALA A 278 30.67 0.84 8.54
N THR A 279 29.44 0.33 8.69
CA THR A 279 29.19 -1.12 8.73
C THR A 279 29.49 -1.76 7.37
N ILE A 280 29.10 -1.14 6.26
CA ILE A 280 29.38 -1.64 4.90
C ILE A 280 30.89 -1.77 4.70
N ASP A 281 31.65 -0.74 5.07
CA ASP A 281 33.12 -0.70 4.95
C ASP A 281 33.79 -1.78 5.84
N MET A 282 33.29 -1.96 7.07
CA MET A 282 33.79 -2.99 8.01
C MET A 282 33.63 -4.42 7.46
N TYR A 283 32.57 -4.69 6.72
CA TYR A 283 32.25 -6.01 6.20
C TYR A 283 32.56 -6.16 4.69
N GLU A 284 33.44 -5.31 4.15
CA GLU A 284 33.88 -5.43 2.76
C GLU A 284 34.49 -6.83 2.49
N GLY A 285 34.04 -7.48 1.42
CA GLY A 285 34.50 -8.82 1.04
C GLY A 285 33.80 -10.00 1.75
N TYR A 286 33.02 -9.77 2.79
CA TYR A 286 32.32 -10.86 3.49
C TYR A 286 31.23 -11.50 2.63
N THR A 287 31.07 -12.82 2.78
CA THR A 287 30.00 -13.56 2.10
C THR A 287 28.68 -13.39 2.82
N LYS A 288 27.56 -13.57 2.10
CA LYS A 288 26.24 -13.46 2.68
C LYS A 288 25.99 -14.41 3.86
N SER A 289 26.55 -15.63 3.79
CA SER A 289 26.42 -16.60 4.87
C SER A 289 27.13 -16.18 6.16
N ILE A 290 28.27 -15.49 6.03
CA ILE A 290 28.99 -14.92 7.17
C ILE A 290 28.16 -13.78 7.77
N LEU A 291 27.61 -12.88 6.95
CA LEU A 291 26.77 -11.77 7.42
C LEU A 291 25.52 -12.26 8.18
N ILE A 292 24.89 -13.34 7.73
CA ILE A 292 23.73 -13.95 8.43
C ILE A 292 24.15 -14.49 9.79
N LYS A 293 25.32 -15.14 9.87
CA LYS A 293 25.86 -15.62 11.14
C LYS A 293 26.17 -14.46 12.07
N ASP A 294 26.85 -13.43 11.60
CA ASP A 294 27.20 -12.27 12.41
C ASP A 294 25.97 -11.47 12.88
N LEU A 295 24.91 -11.44 12.08
CA LEU A 295 23.61 -10.89 12.51
C LEU A 295 23.04 -11.69 13.70
N ALA A 296 23.09 -13.02 13.63
CA ALA A 296 22.62 -13.87 14.71
C ALA A 296 23.47 -13.69 15.98
N ASP A 297 24.79 -13.65 15.82
CA ASP A 297 25.76 -13.47 16.91
C ASP A 297 25.57 -12.06 17.55
N THR A 298 25.37 -11.00 16.73
CA THR A 298 25.11 -9.63 17.20
C THR A 298 23.80 -9.54 17.99
N LEU A 299 22.77 -10.30 17.63
CA LEU A 299 21.50 -10.31 18.33
C LEU A 299 21.49 -11.23 19.58
N ASP A 300 22.57 -11.96 19.80
CA ASP A 300 22.66 -13.02 20.82
C ASP A 300 21.45 -14.00 20.74
N LYS A 301 21.02 -14.29 19.52
CA LYS A 301 19.84 -15.11 19.22
C LYS A 301 20.13 -16.16 18.17
N THR A 302 19.64 -17.37 18.40
CA THR A 302 19.55 -18.36 17.30
C THR A 302 18.38 -17.99 16.42
N LEU A 303 18.64 -17.64 15.15
CA LEU A 303 17.58 -17.32 14.18
C LEU A 303 16.74 -18.56 13.89
N SER A 304 15.42 -18.44 14.07
CA SER A 304 14.49 -19.52 13.73
C SER A 304 14.52 -19.82 12.23
N THR A 305 14.09 -21.01 11.83
CA THR A 305 14.04 -21.41 10.40
C THR A 305 13.18 -20.43 9.56
N SER A 306 12.13 -19.86 10.14
CA SER A 306 11.28 -18.87 9.47
C SER A 306 12.01 -17.55 9.24
N ILE A 307 12.73 -17.05 10.24
CA ILE A 307 13.54 -15.83 10.13
C ILE A 307 14.68 -16.04 9.12
N LEU A 308 15.40 -17.17 9.20
CA LEU A 308 16.47 -17.51 8.24
C LEU A 308 15.98 -17.47 6.80
N LYS A 309 14.82 -18.07 6.49
CA LYS A 309 14.23 -18.05 5.15
C LYS A 309 13.94 -16.65 4.62
N ILE A 310 13.65 -15.69 5.51
CA ILE A 310 13.41 -14.30 5.14
C ILE A 310 14.75 -13.59 4.92
N VAL A 311 15.66 -13.70 5.88
CA VAL A 311 16.99 -13.05 5.83
C VAL A 311 17.82 -13.55 4.65
N GLU A 312 17.74 -14.83 4.32
CA GLU A 312 18.40 -15.42 3.13
C GLU A 312 17.91 -14.82 1.80
N LYS A 313 16.73 -14.22 1.77
CA LYS A 313 16.19 -13.53 0.57
C LYS A 313 16.58 -12.06 0.48
N LEU A 314 17.15 -11.47 1.54
CA LEU A 314 17.65 -10.10 1.54
C LEU A 314 18.96 -9.97 0.77
N THR A 315 19.27 -8.80 0.28
CA THR A 315 20.60 -8.47 -0.28
C THR A 315 21.66 -8.40 0.81
N LYS A 316 22.95 -8.44 0.45
CA LYS A 316 24.03 -8.23 1.41
C LYS A 316 23.89 -6.88 2.11
N THR A 317 23.58 -5.83 1.37
CA THR A 317 23.40 -4.47 1.91
C THR A 317 22.25 -4.43 2.92
N GLU A 318 21.12 -5.06 2.63
CA GLU A 318 19.98 -5.12 3.55
C GLU A 318 20.33 -5.88 4.85
N ILE A 319 21.12 -6.95 4.77
CA ILE A 319 21.61 -7.65 5.96
C ILE A 319 22.57 -6.77 6.77
N LEU A 320 23.45 -6.00 6.12
CA LEU A 320 24.32 -5.05 6.80
C LEU A 320 23.54 -3.95 7.52
N VAL A 321 22.45 -3.47 6.94
CA VAL A 321 21.53 -2.54 7.64
C VAL A 321 20.92 -3.19 8.88
N LEU A 322 20.53 -4.47 8.83
CA LEU A 322 20.05 -5.20 10.02
C LEU A 322 21.16 -5.33 11.08
N ILE A 323 22.39 -5.62 10.69
CA ILE A 323 23.56 -5.67 11.60
C ILE A 323 23.78 -4.30 12.24
N THR A 324 23.76 -3.21 11.46
CA THR A 324 23.89 -1.84 12.00
C THR A 324 22.82 -1.54 13.05
N LYS A 325 21.57 -1.90 12.79
CA LYS A 325 20.47 -1.72 13.75
C LYS A 325 20.64 -2.61 14.99
N ALA A 326 21.10 -3.85 14.82
CA ALA A 326 21.39 -4.74 15.92
C ALA A 326 22.50 -4.20 16.83
N LEU A 327 23.58 -3.68 16.26
CA LEU A 327 24.66 -3.02 17.00
C LEU A 327 24.15 -1.79 17.74
N ALA A 328 23.38 -0.91 17.08
CA ALA A 328 22.81 0.27 17.71
C ALA A 328 21.81 -0.06 18.83
N SER A 329 21.12 -1.20 18.76
CA SER A 329 20.23 -1.65 19.85
C SER A 329 20.98 -2.00 21.13
N TRP A 330 22.22 -2.45 21.03
CA TRP A 330 23.09 -2.72 22.19
C TRP A 330 23.49 -1.43 22.90
N ASP A 331 23.82 -0.38 22.16
CA ASP A 331 24.18 0.92 22.75
C ASP A 331 23.01 1.54 23.54
N VAL A 332 21.77 1.30 23.09
CA VAL A 332 20.56 1.75 23.81
C VAL A 332 20.30 0.93 25.07
N MET A 333 20.62 -0.38 25.07
CA MET A 333 20.36 -1.28 26.21
C MET A 333 21.47 -1.28 27.26
N TYR A 334 22.71 -1.02 26.86
CA TYR A 334 23.91 -1.14 27.71
C TYR A 334 24.78 0.12 27.78
N GLY A 335 24.45 1.15 26.97
CA GLY A 335 25.09 2.46 27.04
C GLY A 335 24.68 3.20 28.31
N SER A 336 25.60 3.35 29.23
CA SER A 336 25.50 4.05 30.52
C SER A 336 25.28 5.55 30.36
#